data_d74dc36991765930100abd93c1900d4f
#
_entry.id   d74dc36991765930100abd93c1900d4f
#
_cell.length_a   1.000
_cell.length_b   1.000
_cell.length_c   1.000
_cell.angle_alpha   90.00
_cell.angle_beta   90.00
_cell.angle_gamma   90.00
#
_symmetry.space_group_name_H-M   'P 1'
#
loop_
_entity.id
_entity.type
_entity.pdbx_description
1 polymer ?
#
loop_
_entity_poly.entity_id
_entity_poly.type
_entity_poly.pdbx_seq_one_letter_code
_entity_poly.pdbx_strand_id
1 'polypeptide(L)'
;MNRYHIQFADHRTTVSVDTVLSAMLAIKLGHEPETPEGNRAVREWLQARLPDKVGNDKGIGKRTSQHAQGLIVEAIADKKLSSKYDAWVIGQ
;
A
#
# COMPACT_ATOMS: atom_id res chain seq x y z
N MET A 1 5.06 -7.35 -8.16
CA MET A 1 3.92 -6.98 -7.31
C MET A 1 4.22 -7.28 -5.85
N ASN A 2 3.93 -6.34 -4.97
CA ASN A 2 4.13 -6.54 -3.55
C ASN A 2 2.89 -7.14 -2.91
N ARG A 3 3.09 -8.05 -1.95
CA ARG A 3 1.99 -8.71 -1.25
C ARG A 3 2.08 -8.41 0.23
N TYR A 4 0.95 -8.05 0.82
CA TYR A 4 0.85 -7.71 2.23
C TYR A 4 -0.23 -8.54 2.89
N HIS A 5 0.08 -9.08 4.07
CA HIS A 5 -0.90 -9.83 4.86
C HIS A 5 -1.66 -8.85 5.75
N ILE A 6 -2.98 -8.82 5.57
CA ILE A 6 -3.86 -7.93 6.31
C ILE A 6 -4.84 -8.76 7.13
N GLN A 7 -5.00 -8.42 8.40
CA GLN A 7 -5.91 -9.09 9.31
C GLN A 7 -7.23 -8.34 9.36
N PHE A 8 -8.30 -9.03 8.99
CA PHE A 8 -9.67 -8.55 9.19
C PHE A 8 -10.23 -9.12 10.48
N ALA A 9 -11.46 -8.71 10.84
CA ALA A 9 -12.07 -9.14 12.11
C ALA A 9 -12.20 -10.65 12.23
N ASP A 10 -12.52 -11.33 11.13
CA ASP A 10 -12.83 -12.75 11.11
C ASP A 10 -11.90 -13.59 10.22
N HIS A 11 -10.96 -12.96 9.52
CA HIS A 11 -10.07 -13.69 8.63
C HIS A 11 -8.83 -12.87 8.28
N ARG A 12 -7.85 -13.56 7.71
CA ARG A 12 -6.62 -12.96 7.23
C ARG A 12 -6.54 -13.15 5.71
N THR A 13 -6.11 -12.12 5.00
CA THR A 13 -5.99 -12.20 3.55
C THR A 13 -4.68 -11.59 3.07
N THR A 14 -4.29 -11.97 1.86
CA THR A 14 -3.13 -11.39 1.18
C THR A 14 -3.62 -10.38 0.17
N VAL A 15 -3.07 -9.17 0.25
CA VAL A 15 -3.41 -8.07 -0.63
C VAL A 15 -2.24 -7.82 -1.57
N SER A 16 -2.52 -7.79 -2.87
CA SER A 16 -1.52 -7.51 -3.90
C SER A 16 -1.56 -6.04 -4.28
N VAL A 17 -0.40 -5.39 -4.26
CA VAL A 17 -0.28 -3.96 -4.59
C VAL A 17 0.78 -3.80 -5.67
N ASP A 18 0.48 -2.97 -6.66
CA ASP A 18 1.43 -2.61 -7.70
C ASP A 18 2.73 -2.08 -7.08
N THR A 19 3.86 -2.50 -7.63
CA THR A 19 5.18 -2.16 -7.09
C THR A 19 5.42 -0.65 -7.06
N VAL A 20 4.99 0.06 -8.09
CA VAL A 20 5.15 1.52 -8.16
C VAL A 20 4.32 2.20 -7.07
N LEU A 21 3.06 1.78 -6.92
CA LEU A 21 2.18 2.34 -5.89
C LEU A 21 2.73 2.08 -4.49
N SER A 22 3.22 0.88 -4.25
CA SER A 22 3.83 0.52 -2.97
C SER A 22 5.06 1.39 -2.67
N ALA A 23 5.91 1.59 -3.68
CA ALA A 23 7.11 2.42 -3.55
C ALA A 23 6.74 3.88 -3.24
N MET A 24 5.77 4.43 -3.95
CA MET A 24 5.33 5.81 -3.73
C MET A 24 4.75 5.99 -2.33
N LEU A 25 3.98 5.03 -1.85
CA LEU A 25 3.44 5.10 -0.50
C LEU A 25 4.55 5.03 0.55
N ALA A 26 5.53 4.13 0.38
CA ALA A 26 6.67 4.05 1.28
C ALA A 26 7.40 5.40 1.39
N ILE A 27 7.64 6.05 0.26
CA ILE A 27 8.27 7.38 0.22
C ILE A 27 7.43 8.40 0.98
N LYS A 28 6.11 8.39 0.75
CA LYS A 28 5.20 9.30 1.46
C LYS A 28 5.28 9.10 2.97
N LEU A 29 5.45 7.88 3.42
CA LEU A 29 5.54 7.53 4.83
C LEU A 29 6.93 7.78 5.42
N GLY A 30 7.87 8.26 4.62
CA GLY A 30 9.22 8.60 5.07
C GLY A 30 10.18 7.44 5.09
N HIS A 31 9.92 6.40 4.31
CA HIS A 31 10.75 5.20 4.26
C HIS A 31 11.28 4.96 2.85
N GLU A 32 12.42 4.30 2.76
CA GLU A 32 12.97 3.90 1.47
C GLU A 32 12.16 2.72 0.91
N PRO A 33 11.77 2.79 -0.39
CA PRO A 33 11.06 1.67 -1.03
C PRO A 33 11.92 0.40 -1.09
N GLU A 34 11.24 -0.74 -1.12
CA GLU A 34 11.86 -2.07 -1.25
C GLU A 34 12.79 -2.41 -0.09
N THR A 35 12.54 -1.83 1.09
CA THR A 35 13.23 -2.19 2.33
C THR A 35 12.24 -2.83 3.29
N PRO A 36 12.72 -3.65 4.26
CA PRO A 36 11.83 -4.23 5.28
C PRO A 36 11.05 -3.16 6.05
N GLU A 37 11.68 -2.03 6.36
CA GLU A 37 11.05 -0.92 7.08
C GLU A 37 9.97 -0.27 6.23
N GLY A 38 10.26 -0.03 4.94
CA GLY A 38 9.29 0.54 4.01
C GLY A 38 8.09 -0.38 3.80
N ASN A 39 8.35 -1.67 3.63
CA ASN A 39 7.29 -2.66 3.46
C ASN A 39 6.41 -2.77 4.70
N ARG A 40 7.02 -2.74 5.88
CA ARG A 40 6.29 -2.75 7.15
C ARG A 40 5.41 -1.52 7.28
N ALA A 41 5.94 -0.35 6.95
CA ALA A 41 5.18 0.91 7.02
C ALA A 41 3.97 0.87 6.08
N VAL A 42 4.12 0.38 4.87
CA VAL A 42 3.01 0.22 3.91
C VAL A 42 1.97 -0.76 4.45
N ARG A 43 2.41 -1.90 4.98
CA ARG A 43 1.50 -2.91 5.55
C ARG A 43 0.70 -2.33 6.71
N GLU A 44 1.36 -1.63 7.62
CA GLU A 44 0.70 -1.02 8.78
C GLU A 44 -0.28 0.07 8.37
N TRP A 45 0.07 0.85 7.36
CA TRP A 45 -0.82 1.87 6.81
C TRP A 45 -2.09 1.24 6.24
N LEU A 46 -1.95 0.15 5.48
CA LEU A 46 -3.08 -0.60 4.93
C LEU A 46 -3.88 -1.27 6.03
N GLN A 47 -3.21 -1.85 7.02
CA GLN A 47 -3.86 -2.52 8.15
C GLN A 47 -4.76 -1.55 8.93
N ALA A 48 -4.33 -0.30 9.05
CA ALA A 48 -5.10 0.71 9.78
C ALA A 48 -6.35 1.18 9.01
N ARG A 49 -6.37 1.04 7.69
CA ARG A 49 -7.42 1.64 6.84
C ARG A 49 -8.28 0.63 6.08
N LEU A 50 -7.68 -0.44 5.63
CA LEU A 50 -8.35 -1.36 4.71
C LEU A 50 -9.54 -2.10 5.33
N PRO A 51 -9.46 -2.60 6.57
CA PRO A 51 -10.62 -3.27 7.17
C PRO A 51 -11.86 -2.38 7.26
N ASP A 52 -11.68 -1.10 7.57
CA ASP A 52 -12.78 -0.14 7.62
C ASP A 52 -13.34 0.13 6.22
N LYS A 53 -12.49 0.21 5.21
CA LYS A 53 -12.89 0.49 3.84
C LYS A 53 -13.69 -0.67 3.23
N VAL A 54 -13.25 -1.89 3.49
CA VAL A 54 -13.86 -3.10 2.90
C VAL A 54 -15.01 -3.63 3.79
N GLY A 55 -14.97 -3.32 5.08
CA GLY A 55 -15.94 -3.83 6.04
C GLY A 55 -15.85 -5.34 6.16
N ASN A 56 -17.01 -5.99 6.26
CA ASN A 56 -17.09 -7.45 6.37
C ASN A 56 -17.28 -8.13 5.02
N ASP A 57 -16.83 -7.52 3.94
CA ASP A 57 -16.96 -8.10 2.60
C ASP A 57 -16.02 -9.30 2.51
N LYS A 58 -16.60 -10.47 2.76
CA LYS A 58 -15.84 -11.70 2.90
C LYS A 58 -15.20 -12.14 1.60
N GLY A 59 -13.91 -12.11 1.59
CA GLY A 59 -13.17 -13.04 0.76
C GLY A 59 -13.15 -12.77 -0.71
N ILE A 60 -13.30 -11.57 -1.10
CA ILE A 60 -13.05 -11.31 -2.49
C ILE A 60 -11.70 -10.62 -2.57
N GLY A 61 -10.64 -11.45 -2.53
CA GLY A 61 -9.27 -10.97 -2.55
C GLY A 61 -8.99 -9.97 -3.65
N LYS A 62 -9.61 -10.12 -4.81
CA LYS A 62 -9.48 -9.19 -5.92
C LYS A 62 -10.05 -7.81 -5.56
N ARG A 63 -11.22 -7.76 -4.92
CA ARG A 63 -11.80 -6.50 -4.45
C ARG A 63 -10.94 -5.86 -3.38
N THR A 64 -10.45 -6.67 -2.47
CA THR A 64 -9.59 -6.18 -1.39
C THR A 64 -8.35 -5.51 -1.96
N SER A 65 -7.70 -6.14 -2.94
CA SER A 65 -6.53 -5.56 -3.59
C SER A 65 -6.87 -4.28 -4.36
N GLN A 66 -8.03 -4.25 -5.02
CA GLN A 66 -8.49 -3.04 -5.72
C GLN A 66 -8.74 -1.89 -4.74
N HIS A 67 -9.37 -2.17 -3.60
CA HIS A 67 -9.59 -1.17 -2.55
C HIS A 67 -8.27 -0.67 -1.98
N ALA A 68 -7.32 -1.57 -1.75
CA ALA A 68 -6.00 -1.19 -1.26
C ALA A 68 -5.30 -0.25 -2.23
N GLN A 69 -5.29 -0.60 -3.51
CA GLN A 69 -4.66 0.23 -4.53
C GLN A 69 -5.36 1.58 -4.69
N GLY A 70 -6.69 1.60 -4.61
CA GLY A 70 -7.47 2.84 -4.64
C GLY A 70 -7.13 3.76 -3.48
N LEU A 71 -7.00 3.23 -2.27
CA LEU A 71 -6.59 4.00 -1.10
C LEU A 71 -5.20 4.61 -1.28
N ILE A 72 -4.27 3.82 -1.82
CA ILE A 72 -2.92 4.30 -2.07
C ILE A 72 -2.92 5.40 -3.13
N VAL A 73 -3.66 5.23 -4.22
CA VAL A 73 -3.76 6.25 -5.27
C VAL A 73 -4.26 7.58 -4.70
N GLU A 74 -5.28 7.55 -3.85
CA GLU A 74 -5.77 8.75 -3.18
C GLU A 74 -4.69 9.39 -2.31
N ALA A 75 -3.94 8.57 -1.58
CA ALA A 75 -2.92 9.06 -0.66
C ALA A 75 -1.73 9.68 -1.38
N ILE A 76 -1.37 9.16 -2.55
CA ILE A 76 -0.19 9.61 -3.29
C ILE A 76 -0.51 10.63 -4.39
N ALA A 77 -1.73 11.07 -4.53
CA ALA A 77 -2.14 12.07 -5.52
C ALA A 77 -1.57 13.44 -5.14
N ASP A 78 -0.25 13.61 -5.29
CA ASP A 78 0.50 14.77 -4.86
C ASP A 78 1.73 14.93 -5.78
N LYS A 79 1.90 16.12 -6.34
CA LYS A 79 3.02 16.44 -7.24
C LYS A 79 4.38 16.31 -6.55
N LYS A 80 4.46 16.68 -5.27
CA LYS A 80 5.70 16.56 -4.49
C LYS A 80 6.14 15.11 -4.34
N LEU A 81 5.18 14.23 -4.13
CA LEU A 81 5.46 12.81 -4.00
C LEU A 81 5.94 12.22 -5.33
N SER A 82 5.35 12.64 -6.44
CA SER A 82 5.79 12.22 -7.77
C SER A 82 7.26 12.58 -7.99
N SER A 83 7.64 13.81 -7.61
CA SER A 83 9.03 14.26 -7.72
C SER A 83 9.97 13.45 -6.84
N LYS A 84 9.55 13.12 -5.64
CA LYS A 84 10.33 12.28 -4.73
C LYS A 84 10.52 10.87 -5.27
N TYR A 85 9.48 10.30 -5.87
CA TYR A 85 9.55 9.00 -6.50
C TYR A 85 10.52 9.01 -7.68
N ASP A 86 10.43 10.02 -8.54
CA ASP A 86 11.32 10.16 -9.69
C ASP A 86 12.78 10.26 -9.25
N ALA A 87 13.05 11.03 -8.19
CA ALA A 87 14.39 11.17 -7.64
C ALA A 87 14.90 9.82 -7.11
N TRP A 88 14.06 9.05 -6.47
CA TRP A 88 14.43 7.72 -5.98
C TRP A 88 14.77 6.78 -7.15
N VAL A 89 13.96 6.77 -8.20
CA VAL A 89 14.18 5.94 -9.38
C VAL A 89 15.52 6.30 -10.06
N ILE A 90 15.80 7.60 -10.20
CA ILE A 90 17.05 8.07 -10.81
C ILE A 90 18.26 7.62 -9.99
N GLY A 91 18.12 7.56 -8.67
CA GLY A 91 19.17 7.13 -7.77
C GLY A 91 19.46 5.64 -7.73
N GLN A 92 18.70 4.84 -8.45
CA GLN A 92 18.87 3.37 -8.45
C GLN A 92 20.05 2.88 -9.30
#